data_f6f7a2ab66d74ae74b53e1d50f7db4bb
#
_entry.id   f6f7a2ab66d74ae74b53e1d50f7db4bb
#
_cell.length_a   1.000
_cell.length_b   1.000
_cell.length_c   1.000
_cell.angle_alpha   90.00
_cell.angle_beta   90.00
_cell.angle_gamma   90.00
#
_symmetry.space_group_name_H-M   'P 1'
#
loop_
_entity.id
_entity.type
_entity.pdbx_description
1 polymer ?
#
loop_
_entity_poly.entity_id
_entity_poly.type
_entity_poly.pdbx_seq_one_letter_code
_entity_poly.pdbx_strand_id
1 'polypeptide(L)'
;MASFFNLILDTLAPSGLTLKLNAGAQYATSNTVTASIAVADTTTTGYQMKIWGTKAAETEEKASWETFAESKSIVLTDGDGLKTVHIKVRDDVGNESAAVAASITVNTVVPVVTITGPDKSKISKVTGFDVCAFSFTSDVDFEEYTVRVVPNESSLNTAGTQIPVTGGSSNTSGNAGGYKKNTTINVTIHGADLETASSGDGTKIVKVFVKNAAGTWSVA
;
A
#
# COMPACT_ATOMS: atom_id res chain seq x y z
N MET A 1 4.44 14.72 -69.45
CA MET A 1 5.00 15.17 -68.14
C MET A 1 5.12 13.94 -67.27
N ALA A 2 6.26 13.72 -66.63
CA ALA A 2 6.41 12.66 -65.64
C ALA A 2 5.80 13.13 -64.32
N SER A 3 4.96 12.31 -63.66
CA SER A 3 4.42 12.54 -62.33
C SER A 3 5.29 11.87 -61.29
N PHE A 4 5.50 12.47 -60.13
CA PHE A 4 6.25 11.88 -59.01
C PHE A 4 5.40 11.95 -57.72
N PHE A 5 5.74 11.13 -56.74
CA PHE A 5 5.27 11.16 -55.39
C PHE A 5 6.39 10.95 -54.41
N ASN A 6 6.27 11.41 -53.20
CA ASN A 6 7.20 11.17 -52.11
C ASN A 6 6.72 9.95 -51.29
N LEU A 7 7.64 9.08 -50.94
CA LEU A 7 7.44 7.94 -50.08
C LEU A 7 8.45 8.03 -48.93
N ILE A 8 7.99 7.93 -47.71
CA ILE A 8 8.84 7.85 -46.52
C ILE A 8 8.96 6.40 -46.13
N LEU A 9 10.18 5.92 -45.94
CA LEU A 9 10.47 4.62 -45.37
C LEU A 9 10.83 4.86 -43.88
N ASP A 10 10.07 4.30 -42.97
CA ASP A 10 10.35 4.28 -41.54
C ASP A 10 10.62 2.83 -41.11
N THR A 11 11.77 2.60 -40.49
CA THR A 11 12.23 1.30 -39.99
C THR A 11 12.64 1.37 -38.52
N LEU A 12 12.37 2.49 -37.84
CA LEU A 12 12.79 2.71 -36.47
C LEU A 12 11.63 2.37 -35.50
N ALA A 13 11.88 1.42 -34.63
CA ALA A 13 10.93 1.09 -33.57
C ALA A 13 10.90 2.18 -32.47
N PRO A 14 9.77 2.36 -31.76
CA PRO A 14 9.68 3.25 -30.61
C PRO A 14 10.78 2.98 -29.59
N SER A 15 11.41 4.05 -29.09
CA SER A 15 12.57 4.01 -28.22
C SER A 15 12.24 4.48 -26.80
N GLY A 16 13.12 4.16 -25.82
CA GLY A 16 13.00 4.66 -24.45
C GLY A 16 11.72 4.24 -23.74
N LEU A 17 11.08 3.12 -24.14
CA LEU A 17 9.88 2.61 -23.49
C LEU A 17 10.13 2.33 -22.01
N THR A 18 9.27 2.87 -21.16
CA THR A 18 9.25 2.63 -19.71
C THR A 18 7.86 2.27 -19.24
N LEU A 19 7.80 1.47 -18.17
CA LEU A 19 6.56 1.10 -17.48
C LEU A 19 6.75 1.29 -15.97
N LYS A 20 5.77 1.92 -15.32
CA LYS A 20 5.67 1.97 -13.85
C LYS A 20 4.26 1.59 -13.44
N LEU A 21 4.12 0.82 -12.37
CA LEU A 21 2.85 0.47 -11.77
C LEU A 21 2.66 1.33 -10.51
N ASN A 22 1.49 1.99 -10.36
CA ASN A 22 1.19 2.92 -9.26
C ASN A 22 2.36 3.88 -8.98
N ALA A 23 2.88 4.54 -10.03
CA ALA A 23 4.02 5.46 -9.96
C ALA A 23 5.32 4.83 -9.40
N GLY A 24 5.47 3.52 -9.45
CA GLY A 24 6.65 2.79 -8.94
C GLY A 24 6.51 2.32 -7.49
N ALA A 25 5.29 2.26 -6.96
CA ALA A 25 5.03 1.71 -5.64
C ALA A 25 5.44 0.24 -5.54
N GLN A 26 5.97 -0.16 -4.39
CA GLN A 26 6.34 -1.55 -4.11
C GLN A 26 5.11 -2.43 -3.88
N TYR A 27 4.04 -1.88 -3.30
CA TYR A 27 2.82 -2.59 -2.93
C TYR A 27 1.57 -1.95 -3.53
N ALA A 28 0.56 -2.78 -3.75
CA ALA A 28 -0.82 -2.38 -4.05
C ALA A 28 -1.78 -3.07 -3.08
N THR A 29 -2.81 -2.36 -2.64
CA THR A 29 -3.85 -2.88 -1.75
C THR A 29 -5.09 -3.37 -2.51
N SER A 30 -5.01 -3.40 -3.84
CA SER A 30 -6.03 -3.95 -4.73
C SER A 30 -5.39 -4.50 -6.01
N ASN A 31 -6.11 -5.34 -6.73
CA ASN A 31 -5.68 -5.85 -8.04
C ASN A 31 -5.78 -4.80 -9.16
N THR A 32 -6.44 -3.67 -8.93
CA THR A 32 -6.51 -2.58 -9.92
C THR A 32 -5.37 -1.60 -9.66
N VAL A 33 -4.53 -1.41 -10.68
CA VAL A 33 -3.37 -0.52 -10.62
C VAL A 33 -3.32 0.39 -11.85
N THR A 34 -2.64 1.53 -11.71
CA THR A 34 -2.37 2.43 -12.84
C THR A 34 -1.02 2.09 -13.45
N ALA A 35 -1.01 1.76 -14.72
CA ALA A 35 0.21 1.68 -15.53
C ALA A 35 0.53 3.08 -16.07
N SER A 36 1.71 3.60 -15.75
CA SER A 36 2.29 4.82 -16.35
C SER A 36 3.33 4.39 -17.37
N ILE A 37 3.14 4.82 -18.60
CA ILE A 37 3.88 4.36 -19.78
C ILE A 37 4.50 5.59 -20.46
N ALA A 38 5.77 5.53 -20.79
CA ALA A 38 6.42 6.58 -21.56
C ALA A 38 7.33 5.98 -22.64
N VAL A 39 7.47 6.71 -23.75
CA VAL A 39 8.44 6.50 -24.82
C VAL A 39 9.27 7.76 -24.97
N ALA A 40 10.45 7.66 -25.54
CA ALA A 40 11.32 8.83 -25.80
C ALA A 40 10.89 9.62 -27.04
N ASP A 41 10.05 9.03 -27.89
CA ASP A 41 9.62 9.64 -29.14
C ASP A 41 8.71 10.85 -28.86
N THR A 42 8.94 11.94 -29.59
CA THR A 42 8.19 13.22 -29.39
C THR A 42 6.80 13.21 -30.01
N THR A 43 6.54 12.29 -30.94
CA THR A 43 5.24 12.12 -31.62
C THR A 43 4.81 10.67 -31.52
N THR A 44 3.64 10.44 -30.93
CA THR A 44 3.06 9.10 -30.71
C THR A 44 1.72 8.92 -31.44
N THR A 45 1.44 9.77 -32.43
CA THR A 45 0.22 9.66 -33.24
C THR A 45 0.20 8.36 -34.01
N GLY A 46 -0.88 7.59 -33.87
CA GLY A 46 -1.01 6.27 -34.51
C GLY A 46 -0.33 5.12 -33.77
N TYR A 47 0.41 5.40 -32.71
CA TYR A 47 1.07 4.36 -31.90
C TYR A 47 0.04 3.46 -31.23
N GLN A 48 0.45 2.21 -31.07
CA GLN A 48 -0.32 1.20 -30.36
C GLN A 48 0.54 0.55 -29.29
N MET A 49 -0.12 0.08 -28.24
CA MET A 49 0.50 -0.66 -27.13
C MET A 49 -0.13 -2.04 -26.98
N LYS A 50 0.62 -2.98 -26.42
CA LYS A 50 0.21 -4.34 -26.13
C LYS A 50 0.66 -4.68 -24.72
N ILE A 51 -0.27 -5.02 -23.81
CA ILE A 51 -0.02 -5.24 -22.39
C ILE A 51 -0.44 -6.65 -22.01
N TRP A 52 0.41 -7.37 -21.26
CA TRP A 52 0.12 -8.70 -20.73
C TRP A 52 0.67 -8.89 -19.32
N GLY A 53 0.39 -10.04 -18.69
CA GLY A 53 0.56 -10.25 -17.25
C GLY A 53 -0.60 -9.68 -16.45
N THR A 54 -1.75 -9.46 -17.08
CA THR A 54 -2.98 -8.91 -16.50
C THR A 54 -4.10 -9.95 -16.51
N LYS A 55 -5.20 -9.67 -15.82
CA LYS A 55 -6.39 -10.52 -15.85
C LYS A 55 -7.02 -10.62 -17.26
N ALA A 56 -6.90 -9.56 -18.06
CA ALA A 56 -7.41 -9.55 -19.45
C ALA A 56 -6.51 -10.35 -20.39
N ALA A 57 -5.19 -10.35 -20.18
CA ALA A 57 -4.21 -11.06 -21.00
C ALA A 57 -3.04 -11.51 -20.13
N GLU A 58 -2.99 -12.80 -19.76
CA GLU A 58 -1.92 -13.35 -18.94
C GLU A 58 -0.59 -13.51 -19.70
N THR A 59 -0.67 -13.75 -21.01
CA THR A 59 0.49 -13.94 -21.89
C THR A 59 0.44 -12.98 -23.08
N GLU A 60 1.57 -12.81 -23.76
CA GLU A 60 1.69 -11.92 -24.91
C GLU A 60 0.75 -12.33 -26.07
N GLU A 61 0.56 -13.63 -26.28
CA GLU A 61 -0.29 -14.16 -27.36
C GLU A 61 -1.79 -13.85 -27.12
N LYS A 62 -2.20 -13.72 -25.86
CA LYS A 62 -3.58 -13.35 -25.48
C LYS A 62 -3.83 -11.85 -25.53
N ALA A 63 -2.77 -11.04 -25.57
CA ALA A 63 -2.89 -9.60 -25.58
C ALA A 63 -3.14 -9.08 -27.01
N SER A 64 -3.97 -8.06 -27.11
CA SER A 64 -4.28 -7.36 -28.36
C SER A 64 -3.61 -5.99 -28.41
N TRP A 65 -3.27 -5.53 -29.61
CA TRP A 65 -2.84 -4.17 -29.84
C TRP A 65 -4.02 -3.20 -29.62
N GLU A 66 -3.78 -2.13 -28.89
CA GLU A 66 -4.72 -1.06 -28.61
C GLU A 66 -4.03 0.30 -28.74
N THR A 67 -4.81 1.38 -28.84
CA THR A 67 -4.24 2.73 -28.95
C THR A 67 -3.32 3.03 -27.78
N PHE A 68 -2.14 3.58 -28.07
CA PHE A 68 -1.18 4.01 -27.05
C PHE A 68 -1.78 5.06 -26.12
N ALA A 69 -1.51 4.90 -24.84
CA ALA A 69 -1.86 5.86 -23.80
C ALA A 69 -0.75 5.91 -22.75
N GLU A 70 -0.39 7.10 -22.29
CA GLU A 70 0.63 7.30 -21.26
C GLU A 70 0.19 6.81 -19.87
N SER A 71 -1.11 6.64 -19.68
CA SER A 71 -1.71 6.15 -18.43
C SER A 71 -2.86 5.21 -18.73
N LYS A 72 -2.87 4.05 -18.06
CA LYS A 72 -3.95 3.08 -18.21
C LYS A 72 -4.23 2.38 -16.87
N SER A 73 -5.50 2.28 -16.51
CA SER A 73 -5.95 1.38 -15.43
C SER A 73 -5.95 -0.06 -15.94
N ILE A 74 -5.26 -0.95 -15.24
CA ILE A 74 -5.19 -2.38 -15.53
C ILE A 74 -5.59 -3.19 -14.30
N VAL A 75 -6.16 -4.38 -14.54
CA VAL A 75 -6.49 -5.33 -13.48
C VAL A 75 -5.47 -6.47 -13.53
N LEU A 76 -4.73 -6.65 -12.44
CA LEU A 76 -3.76 -7.73 -12.27
C LEU A 76 -4.48 -9.07 -12.14
N THR A 77 -3.74 -10.17 -12.30
CA THR A 77 -4.25 -11.53 -12.03
C THR A 77 -4.69 -11.66 -10.57
N ASP A 78 -5.67 -12.52 -10.30
CA ASP A 78 -6.27 -12.68 -8.98
C ASP A 78 -5.25 -13.17 -7.92
N GLY A 79 -5.57 -12.91 -6.66
CA GLY A 79 -4.80 -13.28 -5.47
C GLY A 79 -3.65 -12.33 -5.14
N ASP A 80 -3.22 -12.38 -3.89
CA ASP A 80 -2.09 -11.62 -3.38
C ASP A 80 -0.75 -12.17 -3.90
N GLY A 81 0.32 -11.37 -3.78
CA GLY A 81 1.68 -11.73 -4.16
C GLY A 81 2.25 -10.87 -5.28
N LEU A 82 3.47 -11.20 -5.70
CA LEU A 82 4.18 -10.48 -6.76
C LEU A 82 3.48 -10.67 -8.10
N LYS A 83 3.18 -9.56 -8.78
CA LYS A 83 2.60 -9.50 -10.12
C LYS A 83 3.57 -8.78 -11.04
N THR A 84 3.78 -9.32 -12.23
CA THR A 84 4.63 -8.70 -13.26
C THR A 84 3.81 -8.42 -14.49
N VAL A 85 3.85 -7.17 -14.95
CA VAL A 85 3.18 -6.69 -16.16
C VAL A 85 4.23 -6.34 -17.18
N HIS A 86 3.97 -6.70 -18.41
CA HIS A 86 4.82 -6.45 -19.56
C HIS A 86 4.10 -5.55 -20.56
N ILE A 87 4.87 -4.80 -21.33
CA ILE A 87 4.36 -3.95 -22.41
C ILE A 87 5.32 -3.92 -23.59
N LYS A 88 4.75 -3.84 -24.78
CA LYS A 88 5.38 -3.40 -26.02
C LYS A 88 4.61 -2.24 -26.61
N VAL A 89 5.29 -1.41 -27.37
CA VAL A 89 4.69 -0.34 -28.16
C VAL A 89 5.12 -0.53 -29.62
N ARG A 90 4.24 -0.24 -30.57
CA ARG A 90 4.57 -0.13 -31.98
C ARG A 90 4.13 1.22 -32.52
N ASP A 91 4.86 1.71 -33.52
CA ASP A 91 4.54 2.94 -34.22
C ASP A 91 3.37 2.78 -35.23
N ASP A 92 3.08 3.81 -36.00
CA ASP A 92 2.00 3.86 -36.97
C ASP A 92 2.28 3.04 -38.25
N VAL A 93 3.52 2.61 -38.46
CA VAL A 93 3.91 1.72 -39.56
C VAL A 93 4.24 0.28 -39.12
N GLY A 94 4.11 0.01 -37.80
CA GLY A 94 4.18 -1.34 -37.24
C GLY A 94 5.55 -1.78 -36.74
N ASN A 95 6.55 -0.90 -36.61
CA ASN A 95 7.83 -1.26 -35.99
C ASN A 95 7.62 -1.42 -34.47
N GLU A 96 7.99 -2.56 -33.89
CA GLU A 96 7.77 -2.92 -32.48
C GLU A 96 8.98 -2.63 -31.62
N SER A 97 8.78 -2.04 -30.44
CA SER A 97 9.82 -1.92 -29.41
C SER A 97 10.16 -3.27 -28.78
N ALA A 98 11.29 -3.34 -28.08
CA ALA A 98 11.52 -4.41 -27.12
C ALA A 98 10.47 -4.34 -25.99
N ALA A 99 10.13 -5.51 -25.42
CA ALA A 99 9.25 -5.57 -24.25
C ALA A 99 9.96 -5.02 -23.01
N VAL A 100 9.23 -4.24 -22.19
CA VAL A 100 9.65 -3.87 -20.84
C VAL A 100 8.66 -4.42 -19.81
N ALA A 101 9.13 -4.59 -18.57
CA ALA A 101 8.32 -5.12 -17.50
C ALA A 101 8.42 -4.25 -16.24
N ALA A 102 7.34 -4.26 -15.45
CA ALA A 102 7.31 -3.71 -14.10
C ALA A 102 6.59 -4.70 -13.16
N SER A 103 7.01 -4.73 -11.91
CA SER A 103 6.41 -5.61 -10.90
C SER A 103 5.89 -4.81 -9.73
N ILE A 104 4.82 -5.34 -9.11
CA ILE A 104 4.21 -4.80 -7.89
C ILE A 104 3.70 -5.97 -7.04
N THR A 105 3.80 -5.86 -5.72
CA THR A 105 3.25 -6.88 -4.81
C THR A 105 1.84 -6.49 -4.39
N VAL A 106 0.85 -7.28 -4.77
CA VAL A 106 -0.53 -7.13 -4.27
C VAL A 106 -0.60 -7.73 -2.87
N ASN A 107 -1.13 -6.95 -1.92
CA ASN A 107 -1.41 -7.38 -0.56
C ASN A 107 -2.72 -6.73 -0.09
N THR A 108 -3.79 -7.50 -0.10
CA THR A 108 -5.14 -7.07 0.27
C THR A 108 -5.48 -7.39 1.74
N VAL A 109 -4.54 -8.01 2.47
CA VAL A 109 -4.76 -8.44 3.86
C VAL A 109 -4.89 -7.24 4.78
N VAL A 110 -5.98 -7.21 5.53
CA VAL A 110 -6.21 -6.27 6.64
C VAL A 110 -5.71 -6.93 7.93
N PRO A 111 -4.77 -6.33 8.66
CA PRO A 111 -4.25 -6.91 9.90
C PRO A 111 -5.35 -7.05 10.97
N VAL A 112 -5.29 -8.13 11.74
CA VAL A 112 -6.11 -8.35 12.93
C VAL A 112 -5.23 -8.29 14.17
N VAL A 113 -5.67 -7.48 15.15
CA VAL A 113 -4.99 -7.31 16.44
C VAL A 113 -5.71 -8.12 17.52
N THR A 114 -4.97 -8.92 18.25
CA THR A 114 -5.47 -9.62 19.45
C THR A 114 -4.83 -8.99 20.68
N ILE A 115 -5.68 -8.53 21.64
CA ILE A 115 -5.25 -7.93 22.90
C ILE A 115 -5.43 -8.96 24.03
N THR A 116 -4.42 -9.05 24.89
CA THR A 116 -4.45 -9.84 26.13
C THR A 116 -4.32 -8.89 27.32
N GLY A 117 -5.28 -8.94 28.24
CA GLY A 117 -5.43 -8.00 29.35
C GLY A 117 -6.62 -7.06 29.13
N PRO A 118 -6.69 -5.91 29.82
CA PRO A 118 -5.71 -5.33 30.74
C PRO A 118 -5.62 -6.07 32.09
N ASP A 119 -4.51 -5.90 32.79
CA ASP A 119 -4.31 -6.44 34.16
C ASP A 119 -5.15 -5.73 35.22
N LYS A 120 -5.57 -4.49 34.94
CA LYS A 120 -6.43 -3.66 35.80
C LYS A 120 -7.50 -2.95 34.97
N SER A 121 -8.73 -2.96 35.47
CA SER A 121 -9.86 -2.26 34.85
C SER A 121 -9.98 -0.77 35.24
N LYS A 122 -9.18 -0.33 36.24
CA LYS A 122 -9.18 1.05 36.74
C LYS A 122 -7.75 1.45 37.14
N ILE A 123 -7.37 2.64 36.79
CA ILE A 123 -6.12 3.30 37.24
C ILE A 123 -6.43 4.74 37.63
N SER A 124 -5.50 5.35 38.36
CA SER A 124 -5.52 6.75 38.75
C SER A 124 -4.22 7.44 38.38
N LYS A 125 -3.96 8.64 38.88
CA LYS A 125 -2.64 9.30 38.77
C LYS A 125 -1.80 9.15 40.04
N VAL A 126 -2.29 8.37 41.03
CA VAL A 126 -1.59 8.16 42.30
C VAL A 126 -0.61 7.00 42.16
N THR A 127 0.66 7.27 42.51
CA THR A 127 1.75 6.25 42.44
C THR A 127 1.32 4.94 43.12
N GLY A 128 1.54 3.82 42.45
CA GLY A 128 1.11 2.48 42.88
C GLY A 128 -0.28 2.06 42.40
N PHE A 129 -1.11 3.03 41.97
CA PHE A 129 -2.44 2.79 41.38
C PHE A 129 -2.56 3.35 39.95
N ASP A 130 -1.44 3.82 39.39
CA ASP A 130 -1.39 4.62 38.20
C ASP A 130 -1.00 3.84 36.93
N VAL A 131 -0.79 2.52 37.04
CA VAL A 131 -0.25 1.70 35.93
C VAL A 131 -1.25 0.60 35.54
N CYS A 132 -1.48 0.48 34.25
CA CYS A 132 -2.19 -0.63 33.61
C CYS A 132 -1.29 -1.26 32.57
N ALA A 133 -1.19 -2.59 32.55
CA ALA A 133 -0.43 -3.36 31.58
C ALA A 133 -1.34 -4.25 30.73
N PHE A 134 -1.04 -4.35 29.47
CA PHE A 134 -1.62 -5.30 28.53
C PHE A 134 -0.61 -5.68 27.47
N SER A 135 -0.95 -6.65 26.65
CA SER A 135 -0.14 -7.00 25.47
C SER A 135 -1.01 -7.18 24.26
N PHE A 136 -0.37 -7.14 23.09
CA PHE A 136 -1.04 -7.44 21.83
C PHE A 136 -0.16 -8.22 20.89
N THR A 137 -0.82 -8.91 19.95
CA THR A 137 -0.20 -9.57 18.80
C THR A 137 -0.95 -9.17 17.53
N SER A 138 -0.31 -9.33 16.37
CA SER A 138 -0.94 -9.25 15.05
C SER A 138 -0.87 -10.60 14.35
N ASP A 139 -1.86 -10.92 13.54
CA ASP A 139 -1.90 -12.14 12.71
C ASP A 139 -1.02 -12.06 11.45
N VAL A 140 -0.47 -10.86 11.14
CA VAL A 140 0.44 -10.60 10.03
C VAL A 140 1.67 -9.83 10.49
N ASP A 141 2.76 -9.88 9.70
CA ASP A 141 3.90 -8.97 9.87
C ASP A 141 3.45 -7.53 9.68
N PHE A 142 4.02 -6.60 10.45
CA PHE A 142 3.65 -5.19 10.40
C PHE A 142 4.85 -4.25 10.58
N GLU A 143 4.69 -3.01 10.13
CA GLU A 143 5.76 -2.02 10.09
C GLU A 143 5.56 -0.90 11.13
N GLU A 144 4.33 -0.69 11.57
CA GLU A 144 3.97 0.39 12.47
C GLU A 144 2.80 -0.01 13.36
N TYR A 145 2.77 0.50 14.59
CA TYR A 145 1.60 0.41 15.47
C TYR A 145 1.40 1.66 16.30
N THR A 146 0.19 1.87 16.77
CA THR A 146 -0.19 2.96 17.68
C THR A 146 -1.28 2.51 18.62
N VAL A 147 -1.15 2.94 19.90
CA VAL A 147 -2.15 2.75 20.95
C VAL A 147 -2.83 4.10 21.20
N ARG A 148 -4.13 4.15 21.05
CA ARG A 148 -4.89 5.42 21.07
C ARG A 148 -6.08 5.32 21.99
N VAL A 149 -6.44 6.44 22.61
CA VAL A 149 -7.79 6.61 23.17
C VAL A 149 -8.69 7.11 22.05
N VAL A 150 -9.77 6.41 21.80
CA VAL A 150 -10.69 6.67 20.69
C VAL A 150 -12.11 6.97 21.17
N PRO A 151 -12.93 7.69 20.38
CA PRO A 151 -14.30 8.05 20.76
C PRO A 151 -15.25 6.85 20.89
N ASN A 152 -15.04 5.80 20.08
CA ASN A 152 -15.90 4.60 20.06
C ASN A 152 -15.14 3.39 19.50
N GLU A 153 -15.72 2.21 19.65
CA GLU A 153 -15.13 0.94 19.24
C GLU A 153 -14.96 0.80 17.73
N SER A 154 -15.79 1.46 16.91
CA SER A 154 -15.68 1.46 15.45
C SER A 154 -14.68 2.49 14.89
N SER A 155 -13.99 3.23 15.76
CA SER A 155 -13.02 4.26 15.36
C SER A 155 -11.84 3.65 14.58
N LEU A 156 -11.42 4.35 13.53
CA LEU A 156 -10.23 4.02 12.73
C LEU A 156 -8.95 4.62 13.37
N ASN A 157 -7.80 4.24 12.84
CA ASN A 157 -6.48 4.67 13.30
C ASN A 157 -6.24 6.20 13.23
N THR A 158 -7.05 6.94 12.48
CA THR A 158 -7.00 8.41 12.40
C THR A 158 -7.78 9.11 13.50
N ALA A 159 -8.64 8.38 14.22
CA ALA A 159 -9.47 8.93 15.28
C ALA A 159 -8.77 8.95 16.65
N GLY A 160 -9.24 9.83 17.53
CA GLY A 160 -8.77 9.93 18.90
C GLY A 160 -7.32 10.42 19.02
N THR A 161 -6.71 10.20 20.18
CA THR A 161 -5.36 10.68 20.51
C THR A 161 -4.45 9.49 20.88
N GLN A 162 -3.24 9.46 20.34
CA GLN A 162 -2.22 8.50 20.75
C GLN A 162 -1.85 8.75 22.23
N ILE A 163 -1.70 7.67 22.98
CA ILE A 163 -1.25 7.76 24.37
C ILE A 163 0.26 8.11 24.35
N PRO A 164 0.66 9.25 24.95
CA PRO A 164 2.07 9.63 25.00
C PRO A 164 2.86 8.71 25.96
N VAL A 165 4.17 8.88 25.97
CA VAL A 165 5.11 8.15 26.88
C VAL A 165 5.78 9.06 27.91
N THR A 166 5.38 10.32 27.96
CA THR A 166 6.02 11.36 28.81
C THR A 166 5.73 11.19 30.29
N GLY A 167 4.63 10.52 30.64
CA GLY A 167 4.23 10.24 32.02
C GLY A 167 4.59 8.83 32.50
N GLY A 168 5.40 8.07 31.72
CA GLY A 168 5.88 6.75 32.10
C GLY A 168 5.29 5.57 31.31
N SER A 169 4.32 5.82 30.42
CA SER A 169 3.83 4.78 29.51
C SER A 169 4.94 4.28 28.60
N SER A 170 4.81 3.03 28.12
CA SER A 170 5.78 2.43 27.23
C SER A 170 5.11 1.61 26.12
N ASN A 171 5.78 1.54 24.98
CA ASN A 171 5.33 0.80 23.79
C ASN A 171 3.91 1.19 23.32
N THR A 172 3.56 2.49 23.45
CA THR A 172 2.28 3.02 22.94
C THR A 172 2.32 3.33 21.46
N SER A 173 3.49 3.27 20.84
CA SER A 173 3.68 3.33 19.39
C SER A 173 5.03 2.73 18.99
N GLY A 174 5.15 2.34 17.73
CA GLY A 174 6.39 1.89 17.13
C GLY A 174 6.31 1.98 15.60
N ASN A 175 7.41 2.42 14.97
CA ASN A 175 7.55 2.58 13.52
C ASN A 175 8.93 2.11 13.02
N ALA A 176 9.61 1.27 13.79
CA ALA A 176 10.92 0.74 13.42
C ALA A 176 10.86 -0.25 12.24
N GLY A 177 9.65 -0.75 11.93
CA GLY A 177 9.45 -1.76 10.91
C GLY A 177 9.85 -3.17 11.36
N GLY A 178 9.50 -4.16 10.56
CA GLY A 178 9.97 -5.54 10.74
C GLY A 178 9.36 -6.29 11.91
N TYR A 179 8.26 -5.82 12.50
CA TYR A 179 7.54 -6.55 13.54
C TYR A 179 6.95 -7.84 13.00
N LYS A 180 7.17 -8.96 13.71
CA LYS A 180 6.74 -10.28 13.25
C LYS A 180 5.35 -10.63 13.76
N LYS A 181 4.56 -11.31 12.93
CA LYS A 181 3.26 -11.85 13.32
C LYS A 181 3.39 -12.73 14.56
N ASN A 182 2.36 -12.72 15.38
CA ASN A 182 2.28 -13.51 16.64
C ASN A 182 3.38 -13.17 17.67
N THR A 183 4.21 -12.13 17.43
CA THR A 183 5.13 -11.63 18.45
C THR A 183 4.38 -10.73 19.42
N THR A 184 4.51 -11.02 20.71
CA THR A 184 3.86 -10.25 21.78
C THR A 184 4.56 -8.93 21.98
N ILE A 185 3.81 -7.84 21.91
CA ILE A 185 4.25 -6.50 22.34
C ILE A 185 3.58 -6.18 23.66
N ASN A 186 4.38 -5.97 24.71
CA ASN A 186 3.91 -5.57 26.02
C ASN A 186 3.80 -4.05 26.10
N VAL A 187 2.64 -3.56 26.51
CA VAL A 187 2.31 -2.14 26.63
C VAL A 187 2.05 -1.82 28.09
N THR A 188 2.57 -0.69 28.52
CA THR A 188 2.25 -0.11 29.83
C THR A 188 1.63 1.26 29.64
N ILE A 189 0.50 1.52 30.28
CA ILE A 189 -0.19 2.82 30.29
C ILE A 189 -0.13 3.39 31.70
N HIS A 190 0.36 4.61 31.82
CA HIS A 190 0.30 5.41 33.05
C HIS A 190 -0.91 6.36 33.03
N GLY A 191 -1.51 6.56 34.20
CA GLY A 191 -2.69 7.41 34.35
C GLY A 191 -2.48 8.86 33.91
N ALA A 192 -1.25 9.40 34.10
CA ALA A 192 -0.90 10.73 33.62
C ALA A 192 -0.93 10.85 32.09
N ASP A 193 -0.44 9.83 31.38
CA ASP A 193 -0.47 9.78 29.91
C ASP A 193 -1.87 9.53 29.38
N LEU A 194 -2.65 8.69 30.07
CA LEU A 194 -4.05 8.47 29.73
C LEU A 194 -4.89 9.75 29.87
N GLU A 195 -4.67 10.53 30.93
CA GLU A 195 -5.27 11.86 31.15
C GLU A 195 -4.87 12.84 30.05
N THR A 196 -3.60 12.83 29.62
CA THR A 196 -3.11 13.66 28.50
C THR A 196 -3.78 13.29 27.18
N ALA A 197 -3.98 11.99 26.92
CA ALA A 197 -4.64 11.51 25.72
C ALA A 197 -6.14 11.78 25.71
N SER A 198 -6.77 11.76 26.89
CA SER A 198 -8.22 12.02 27.06
C SER A 198 -8.49 12.49 28.49
N SER A 199 -8.68 13.79 28.63
CA SER A 199 -8.86 14.44 29.95
C SER A 199 -10.14 14.04 30.66
N GLY A 200 -10.12 14.16 32.00
CA GLY A 200 -11.26 13.91 32.88
C GLY A 200 -11.50 12.44 33.19
N ASP A 201 -12.28 12.22 34.25
CA ASP A 201 -12.66 10.89 34.71
C ASP A 201 -13.65 10.20 33.75
N GLY A 202 -13.77 8.89 33.88
CA GLY A 202 -14.71 8.07 33.13
C GLY A 202 -14.04 6.97 32.28
N THR A 203 -14.87 6.22 31.59
CA THR A 203 -14.42 5.14 30.71
C THR A 203 -13.67 5.67 29.50
N LYS A 204 -12.47 5.14 29.23
CA LYS A 204 -11.66 5.42 28.05
C LYS A 204 -11.62 4.18 27.18
N ILE A 205 -11.91 4.32 25.90
CA ILE A 205 -11.78 3.23 24.91
C ILE A 205 -10.36 3.28 24.36
N VAL A 206 -9.54 2.30 24.72
CA VAL A 206 -8.17 2.16 24.24
C VAL A 206 -8.14 1.15 23.11
N LYS A 207 -7.59 1.55 21.96
CA LYS A 207 -7.42 0.67 20.80
C LYS A 207 -5.96 0.60 20.38
N VAL A 208 -5.58 -0.55 19.85
CA VAL A 208 -4.31 -0.78 19.18
C VAL A 208 -4.57 -0.90 17.69
N PHE A 209 -3.82 -0.16 16.91
CA PHE A 209 -3.81 -0.27 15.45
C PHE A 209 -2.42 -0.69 14.99
N VAL A 210 -2.36 -1.57 14.01
CA VAL A 210 -1.13 -1.99 13.33
C VAL A 210 -1.25 -1.73 11.83
N LYS A 211 -0.13 -1.43 11.18
CA LYS A 211 -0.05 -1.18 9.74
C LYS A 211 0.90 -2.18 9.10
N ASN A 212 0.45 -2.92 8.10
CA ASN A 212 1.29 -3.85 7.36
C ASN A 212 2.20 -3.12 6.35
N ALA A 213 3.09 -3.86 5.68
CA ALA A 213 4.04 -3.32 4.71
C ALA A 213 3.37 -2.69 3.47
N ALA A 214 2.14 -3.10 3.14
CA ALA A 214 1.35 -2.47 2.06
C ALA A 214 0.70 -1.14 2.46
N GLY A 215 0.85 -0.72 3.74
CA GLY A 215 0.25 0.50 4.26
C GLY A 215 -1.18 0.35 4.77
N THR A 216 -1.71 -0.87 4.79
CA THR A 216 -3.06 -1.15 5.30
C THR A 216 -3.04 -1.21 6.83
N TRP A 217 -3.89 -0.41 7.47
CA TRP A 217 -4.14 -0.43 8.90
C TRP A 217 -5.18 -1.48 9.28
N SER A 218 -5.02 -2.05 10.48
CA SER A 218 -6.08 -2.85 11.10
C SER A 218 -7.34 -2.00 11.28
N VAL A 219 -8.49 -2.63 11.12
CA VAL A 219 -9.81 -2.02 11.35
C VAL A 219 -10.39 -2.43 12.72
N ALA A 220 -11.54 -1.89 13.04
CA ALA A 220 -12.25 -2.20 14.28
C ALA A 220 -12.75 -3.64 14.31
#